data_e2c1aa96e6b21228ebea39b5c2e786f9
#
_entry.id   e2c1aa96e6b21228ebea39b5c2e786f9
#
_cell.length_a   1.000
_cell.length_b   1.000
_cell.length_c   1.000
_cell.angle_alpha   90.00
_cell.angle_beta   90.00
_cell.angle_gamma   90.00
#
_symmetry.space_group_name_H-M   'P 1'
#
loop_
_entity.id
_entity.type
_entity.pdbx_description
1 polymer ?
#
loop_
_entity_poly.entity_id
_entity_poly.type
_entity_poly.pdbx_seq_one_letter_code
_entity_poly.pdbx_strand_id
1 'polypeptide(L)' 'MPSALPAPTLITVHPNEVRAIRYKLKQTQADFAVMIGVSVATLQSWEDGRRRPDGPAEALLRIADKNPKTVLKILGRA' A
#
# COMPACT_ATOMS: atom_id res chain seq x y z
N MET A 1 13.57 -29.50 -2.60
CA MET A 1 13.32 -28.99 -2.63
C MET A 1 12.84 -28.38 -2.69
N PRO A 2 12.63 -28.14 -2.73
CA PRO A 2 12.22 -27.53 -2.76
C PRO A 2 11.92 -26.71 -2.70
N SER A 3 11.97 -26.34 -2.89
CA SER A 3 11.76 -25.64 -2.93
C SER A 3 11.08 -25.08 -2.72
N ALA A 4 10.92 -25.18 -2.62
CA ALA A 4 10.08 -24.82 -2.57
C ALA A 4 9.60 -23.74 -1.99
N LEU A 5 9.94 -23.08 -2.05
CA LEU A 5 9.61 -22.04 -1.56
C LEU A 5 9.00 -21.24 -2.27
N PRO A 6 8.17 -21.03 -2.14
CA PRO A 6 7.47 -20.32 -2.81
C PRO A 6 7.75 -19.07 -2.67
N ALA A 7 7.59 -18.73 -3.45
CA ALA A 7 7.78 -17.63 -3.62
C ALA A 7 6.97 -16.77 -2.95
N PRO A 8 7.28 -16.31 -2.21
CA PRO A 8 6.61 -15.47 -1.48
C PRO A 8 6.24 -14.34 -2.19
N THR A 9 6.81 -14.24 -3.09
CA THR A 9 6.63 -13.23 -3.85
C THR A 9 5.32 -13.01 -4.17
N LEU A 10 4.65 -13.82 -4.08
CA LEU A 10 3.52 -13.77 -4.50
C LEU A 10 2.62 -12.93 -3.85
N ILE A 11 2.91 -12.34 -2.98
CA ILE A 11 2.02 -11.61 -2.33
C ILE A 11 2.00 -10.31 -2.93
N THR A 12 1.18 -10.01 -3.79
CA THR A 12 1.05 -8.69 -4.35
C THR A 12 -0.17 -8.06 -3.73
N VAL A 13 -0.16 -6.75 -3.61
CA VAL A 13 -1.30 -6.02 -3.10
C VAL A 13 -2.22 -5.72 -4.28
N HIS A 14 -3.42 -6.22 -4.23
CA HIS A 14 -4.38 -6.01 -5.30
C HIS A 14 -4.96 -4.59 -5.24
N PRO A 15 -5.47 -4.08 -6.37
CA PRO A 15 -6.05 -2.73 -6.40
C PRO A 15 -7.11 -2.50 -5.33
N ASN A 16 -7.97 -3.47 -5.11
CA ASN A 16 -9.00 -3.33 -4.08
C ASN A 16 -8.39 -3.26 -2.69
N GLU A 17 -7.27 -3.92 -2.48
CA GLU A 17 -6.59 -3.88 -1.20
C GLU A 17 -5.93 -2.53 -0.97
N VAL A 18 -5.39 -1.91 -2.01
CA VAL A 18 -4.81 -0.58 -1.89
C VAL A 18 -5.89 0.38 -1.40
N ARG A 19 -7.05 0.32 -2.03
CA ARG A 19 -8.17 1.18 -1.66
C ARG A 19 -8.63 0.89 -0.24
N ALA A 20 -8.72 -0.38 0.11
CA ALA A 20 -9.17 -0.79 1.45
C ALA A 20 -8.19 -0.31 2.53
N ILE A 21 -6.90 -0.38 2.25
CA ILE A 21 -5.89 0.11 3.18
C ILE A 21 -6.05 1.61 3.39
N ARG A 22 -6.26 2.34 2.31
CA ARG A 22 -6.46 3.77 2.38
C ARG A 22 -7.69 4.11 3.24
N TYR A 23 -8.79 3.39 3.04
CA TYR A 23 -9.98 3.61 3.83
C TYR A 23 -9.77 3.23 5.29
N LYS A 24 -8.99 2.17 5.52
CA LYS A 24 -8.69 1.75 6.89
C LYS A 24 -7.95 2.87 7.63
N LEU A 25 -7.12 3.62 6.92
CA LEU A 25 -6.40 4.74 7.51
C LEU A 25 -7.21 6.02 7.44
N LYS A 26 -8.42 5.97 6.87
CA LYS A 26 -9.32 7.13 6.78
C LYS A 26 -8.68 8.29 6.03
N GLN A 27 -8.01 7.99 4.94
CA GLN A 27 -7.30 9.01 4.16
C GLN A 27 -7.97 9.21 2.80
N THR A 28 -7.93 10.44 2.32
CA THR A 28 -8.29 10.71 0.93
C THR A 28 -7.15 10.24 0.05
N GLN A 29 -7.37 10.14 -1.25
CA GLN A 29 -6.28 9.79 -2.15
C GLN A 29 -5.13 10.78 -2.05
N ALA A 30 -5.44 12.08 -2.00
CA ALA A 30 -4.41 13.10 -1.93
C ALA A 30 -3.58 12.98 -0.66
N ASP A 31 -4.24 12.81 0.47
CA ASP A 31 -3.55 12.72 1.75
C ASP A 31 -2.75 11.43 1.86
N PHE A 32 -3.30 10.34 1.38
CA PHE A 32 -2.61 9.07 1.43
C PHE A 32 -1.37 9.08 0.52
N ALA A 33 -1.49 9.67 -0.66
CA ALA A 33 -0.36 9.79 -1.57
C ALA A 33 0.79 10.56 -0.91
N VAL A 34 0.48 11.69 -0.28
CA VAL A 34 1.49 12.45 0.45
C VAL A 34 2.11 11.60 1.56
N MET A 35 1.27 10.90 2.28
CA MET A 35 1.69 10.12 3.43
C MET A 35 2.71 9.04 3.04
N ILE A 36 2.47 8.36 1.94
CA ILE A 36 3.35 7.28 1.51
C ILE A 36 4.39 7.73 0.48
N GLY A 37 4.39 9.02 0.14
CA GLY A 37 5.46 9.55 -0.71
C GLY A 37 5.34 9.29 -2.20
N VAL A 38 4.13 9.21 -2.71
CA VAL A 38 3.92 9.01 -4.15
C VAL A 38 2.98 10.09 -4.69
N SER A 39 2.90 10.21 -6.00
CA SER A 39 1.96 11.16 -6.59
C SER A 39 0.55 10.60 -6.54
N VAL A 40 -0.43 11.48 -6.58
CA VAL A 40 -1.83 11.05 -6.64
C VAL A 40 -2.06 10.21 -7.88
N ALA A 41 -1.45 10.59 -9.01
CA ALA A 41 -1.60 9.84 -10.26
C ALA A 41 -1.08 8.40 -10.10
N THR A 42 0.04 8.24 -9.40
CA THR A 42 0.57 6.91 -9.14
C THR A 42 -0.39 6.10 -8.28
N LEU A 43 -0.89 6.69 -7.22
CA LEU A 43 -1.83 6.02 -6.34
C LEU A 43 -3.11 5.63 -7.09
N GLN A 44 -3.62 6.54 -7.92
CA GLN A 44 -4.79 6.24 -8.73
C GLN A 44 -4.53 5.06 -9.66
N SER A 45 -3.35 5.00 -10.26
CA SER A 45 -3.00 3.89 -11.14
C SER A 45 -3.00 2.57 -10.38
N TRP A 46 -2.54 2.58 -9.14
CA TRP A 46 -2.57 1.36 -8.32
C TRP A 46 -4.01 0.95 -8.01
N GLU A 47 -4.83 1.92 -7.64
CA GLU A 47 -6.23 1.62 -7.28
C GLU A 47 -7.06 1.21 -8.50
N ASP A 48 -6.68 1.68 -9.69
CA ASP A 48 -7.36 1.31 -10.91
C ASP A 48 -6.80 0.03 -11.53
N GLY A 49 -5.72 -0.50 -10.97
CA GLY A 49 -5.15 -1.72 -11.48
C GLY A 49 -4.27 -1.57 -12.70
N ARG A 50 -3.92 -0.33 -13.08
CA ARG A 50 -3.09 -0.11 -14.25
C ARG A 50 -1.61 -0.32 -13.96
N ARG A 51 -1.21 -0.11 -12.73
CA ARG A 51 0.18 -0.29 -12.31
C ARG A 51 0.17 -0.96 -10.95
N ARG A 52 1.25 -1.62 -10.63
CA ARG A 52 1.39 -2.25 -9.33
C ARG A 52 2.36 -1.47 -8.48
N PRO A 53 2.16 -1.42 -7.18
CA PRO A 53 3.15 -0.84 -6.30
C PRO A 53 4.46 -1.60 -6.44
N ASP A 54 5.58 -0.89 -6.45
CA ASP A 54 6.88 -1.55 -6.51
C ASP A 54 7.22 -2.14 -5.14
N GLY A 55 8.36 -2.79 -5.02
CA GLY A 55 8.73 -3.50 -3.81
C GLY A 55 8.63 -2.69 -2.53
N PRO A 56 9.28 -1.53 -2.43
CA PRO A 56 9.20 -0.72 -1.22
C PRO A 56 7.78 -0.23 -0.93
N ALA A 57 7.06 0.17 -1.96
CA ALA A 57 5.69 0.65 -1.79
C ALA A 57 4.78 -0.49 -1.34
N GLU A 58 4.97 -1.66 -1.92
CA GLU A 58 4.18 -2.82 -1.53
C GLU A 58 4.46 -3.19 -0.08
N ALA A 59 5.71 -3.16 0.33
CA ALA A 59 6.06 -3.45 1.72
C ALA A 59 5.39 -2.46 2.67
N LEU A 60 5.42 -1.18 2.32
CA LEU A 60 4.78 -0.16 3.14
C LEU A 60 3.27 -0.36 3.23
N LEU A 61 2.65 -0.70 2.11
CA LEU A 61 1.21 -0.95 2.10
C LEU A 61 0.86 -2.14 2.98
N ARG A 62 1.68 -3.17 2.98
CA ARG A 62 1.42 -4.33 3.82
C ARG A 62 1.57 -3.99 5.29
N ILE A 63 2.54 -3.17 5.63
CA ILE A 63 2.70 -2.71 7.00
C ILE A 63 1.48 -1.88 7.41
N ALA A 64 1.03 -1.01 6.53
CA ALA A 64 -0.13 -0.17 6.81
C ALA A 64 -1.40 -1.02 7.01
N ASP A 65 -1.51 -2.08 6.27
CA ASP A 65 -2.66 -2.98 6.41
C ASP A 65 -2.67 -3.67 7.76
N LYS A 66 -1.51 -4.10 8.23
CA LYS A 66 -1.43 -4.84 9.47
C LYS A 66 -1.40 -3.94 10.69
N ASN A 67 -0.88 -2.75 10.54
CA ASN A 67 -0.68 -1.87 11.69
C ASN A 67 -1.03 -0.44 11.34
N PRO A 68 -2.29 -0.18 11.00
CA PRO A 68 -2.69 1.16 10.53
C PRO A 68 -2.43 2.25 11.55
N LYS A 69 -2.62 1.97 12.82
CA LYS A 69 -2.42 3.00 13.84
C LYS A 69 -0.98 3.45 13.91
N THR A 70 -0.05 2.52 13.81
CA THR A 70 1.37 2.85 13.86
C THR A 70 1.77 3.66 12.63
N VAL A 71 1.27 3.27 11.47
CA VAL A 71 1.59 4.00 10.24
C VAL A 71 1.04 5.41 10.30
N LEU A 72 -0.19 5.57 10.78
CA LEU A 72 -0.77 6.90 10.93
C LEU A 72 0.04 7.73 11.92
N LYS A 73 0.51 7.13 12.99
CA LYS A 73 1.25 7.85 14.00
C LYS A 73 2.59 8.34 13.45
N ILE A 74 3.23 7.55 12.63
CA ILE A 74 4.56 7.88 12.12
C ILE A 74 4.49 8.74 10.86
N LEU A 75 3.62 8.41 9.94
CA LEU A 75 3.56 9.06 8.64
C LEU A 75 2.42 10.03 8.47
N GLY A 76 1.41 9.91 9.27
CA GLY A 76 0.24 10.75 9.13
C GLY A 76 0.52 12.17 9.59
N ARG A 77 -0.26 13.11 9.05
CA ARG A 77 -0.10 14.46 9.49
C ARG A 77 -1.01 14.66 10.63
N ALA A 78 -0.54 15.33 11.59
CA ALA A 78 -1.34 15.51 12.78
C ALA A 78 -2.45 16.51 12.53
#